data_2987f72d5435d5bb9b6a7c28fd618e67
#
_entry.id   2987f72d5435d5bb9b6a7c28fd618e67
#
_cell.length_a   1.000
_cell.length_b   1.000
_cell.length_c   1.000
_cell.angle_alpha   90.00
_cell.angle_beta   90.00
_cell.angle_gamma   90.00
#
_symmetry.space_group_name_H-M   'P 1'
#
loop_
_entity.id
_entity.type
_entity.pdbx_description
1 polymer ?
#
loop_
_entity_poly.entity_id
_entity_poly.type
_entity_poly.pdbx_seq_one_letter_code
_entity_poly.pdbx_strand_id
1 'polypeptide(L)'
;GAGEAPLKENLAAAILMRAGWPEVARRGGGLIDPMTGSGTLPMEAALMASDSAPSLFREYFGFLNWNGHRAEIWERLLKEAGERKSAGMKKLPPIVGYDSDSRGVKNAVVSLERVGLKGFIHFERREFASCVPHPKMKDVPGLVVLNPPYGERLGELRELRPLYANIGRRLKEHFRGWRASLFTGNV
;
A
#
# COMPACT_ATOMS: atom_id res chain seq x y z
N GLY A 1 19.96 -8.44 13.15
CA GLY A 1 19.58 -9.03 11.91
C GLY A 1 19.43 -7.97 10.86
N ALA A 2 19.96 -8.15 9.67
CA ALA A 2 19.72 -7.26 8.54
C ALA A 2 18.22 -7.22 8.29
N GLY A 3 17.60 -6.05 8.39
CA GLY A 3 16.19 -5.87 8.08
C GLY A 3 15.95 -6.28 6.63
N GLU A 4 14.86 -6.99 6.39
CA GLU A 4 14.44 -7.31 5.02
C GLU A 4 14.43 -6.04 4.16
N ALA A 5 14.94 -6.16 2.94
CA ALA A 5 14.92 -5.05 2.00
C ALA A 5 13.46 -4.62 1.77
N PRO A 6 13.15 -3.32 1.83
CA PRO A 6 11.77 -2.86 1.64
C PRO A 6 11.27 -3.26 0.25
N LEU A 7 9.97 -3.58 0.17
CA LEU A 7 9.31 -3.84 -1.10
C LEU A 7 9.48 -2.61 -2.01
N LYS A 8 9.88 -2.82 -3.26
CA LYS A 8 10.02 -1.73 -4.23
C LYS A 8 8.64 -1.19 -4.64
N GLU A 9 8.53 0.11 -4.82
CA GLU A 9 7.28 0.81 -5.12
C GLU A 9 6.61 0.28 -6.40
N ASN A 10 7.39 0.04 -7.46
CA ASN A 10 6.86 -0.51 -8.71
C ASN A 10 6.30 -1.94 -8.55
N LEU A 11 6.89 -2.75 -7.68
CA LEU A 11 6.37 -4.07 -7.35
C LEU A 11 5.10 -3.97 -6.50
N ALA A 12 5.07 -3.06 -5.53
CA ALA A 12 3.86 -2.78 -4.75
C ALA A 12 2.70 -2.35 -5.65
N ALA A 13 2.95 -1.44 -6.59
CA ALA A 13 1.96 -1.01 -7.58
C ALA A 13 1.45 -2.19 -8.42
N ALA A 14 2.34 -3.07 -8.90
CA ALA A 14 1.97 -4.25 -9.68
C ALA A 14 1.10 -5.24 -8.87
N ILE A 15 1.45 -5.47 -7.60
CA ILE A 15 0.65 -6.31 -6.69
C ILE A 15 -0.75 -5.73 -6.51
N LEU A 16 -0.85 -4.42 -6.24
CA LEU A 16 -2.12 -3.72 -6.04
C LEU A 16 -3.00 -3.76 -7.30
N MET A 17 -2.42 -3.54 -8.47
CA MET A 17 -3.15 -3.65 -9.74
C MET A 17 -3.69 -5.06 -9.96
N ARG A 18 -2.86 -6.08 -9.76
CA ARG A 18 -3.27 -7.49 -9.89
C ARG A 18 -4.33 -7.90 -8.86
N ALA A 19 -4.25 -7.36 -7.64
CA ALA A 19 -5.26 -7.55 -6.59
C ALA A 19 -6.60 -6.86 -6.89
N GLY A 20 -6.66 -6.00 -7.91
CA GLY A 20 -7.86 -5.25 -8.30
C GLY A 20 -8.12 -4.04 -7.40
N TRP A 21 -7.09 -3.49 -6.78
CA TRP A 21 -7.21 -2.32 -5.91
C TRP A 21 -7.91 -1.11 -6.58
N PRO A 22 -7.60 -0.72 -7.84
CA PRO A 22 -8.27 0.43 -8.46
C PRO A 22 -9.79 0.30 -8.49
N GLU A 23 -10.31 -0.91 -8.71
CA GLU A 23 -11.74 -1.19 -8.70
C GLU A 23 -12.33 -1.13 -7.29
N VAL A 24 -11.65 -1.70 -6.30
CA VAL A 24 -12.05 -1.65 -4.90
C VAL A 24 -12.11 -0.21 -4.41
N ALA A 25 -11.08 0.59 -4.67
CA ALA A 25 -11.00 2.00 -4.28
C ALA A 25 -12.11 2.84 -4.93
N ARG A 26 -12.38 2.62 -6.22
CA ARG A 26 -13.42 3.33 -6.97
C ARG A 26 -14.83 3.10 -6.40
N ARG A 27 -15.06 1.94 -5.77
CA ARG A 27 -16.31 1.62 -5.07
C ARG A 27 -16.35 2.12 -3.63
N GLY A 28 -15.29 2.78 -3.14
CA GLY A 28 -15.16 3.25 -1.77
C GLY A 28 -14.69 2.19 -0.79
N GLY A 29 -14.30 1.00 -1.27
CA GLY A 29 -13.74 -0.06 -0.44
C GLY A 29 -12.34 0.31 0.06
N GLY A 30 -12.06 0.06 1.34
CA GLY A 30 -10.78 0.36 1.96
C GLY A 30 -9.71 -0.69 1.69
N LEU A 31 -8.46 -0.37 2.11
CA LEU A 31 -7.33 -1.29 2.06
C LEU A 31 -6.77 -1.54 3.46
N ILE A 32 -6.47 -2.79 3.77
CA ILE A 32 -5.75 -3.20 4.97
C ILE A 32 -4.51 -3.98 4.57
N ASP A 33 -3.34 -3.51 5.04
CA ASP A 33 -2.08 -4.24 5.00
C ASP A 33 -1.68 -4.60 6.43
N PRO A 34 -1.91 -5.85 6.87
CA PRO A 34 -1.67 -6.25 8.24
C PRO A 34 -0.22 -6.66 8.56
N MET A 35 0.69 -6.54 7.60
CA MET A 35 2.12 -6.80 7.75
C MET A 35 2.92 -5.74 6.97
N THR A 36 2.64 -4.47 7.30
CA THR A 36 2.95 -3.33 6.44
C THR A 36 4.44 -2.97 6.35
N GLY A 37 5.26 -3.40 7.32
CA GLY A 37 6.67 -3.04 7.37
C GLY A 37 6.87 -1.53 7.26
N SER A 38 7.58 -1.08 6.22
CA SER A 38 7.81 0.34 5.92
C SER A 38 6.61 1.09 5.31
N GLY A 39 5.47 0.42 5.08
CA GLY A 39 4.25 1.04 4.59
C GLY A 39 4.17 1.21 3.08
N THR A 40 5.02 0.55 2.29
CA THR A 40 5.06 0.74 0.83
C THR A 40 3.74 0.42 0.15
N LEU A 41 3.10 -0.72 0.47
CA LEU A 41 1.80 -1.09 -0.12
C LEU A 41 0.69 -0.07 0.19
N PRO A 42 0.45 0.35 1.45
CA PRO A 42 -0.53 1.40 1.75
C PRO A 42 -0.24 2.75 1.09
N MET A 43 1.03 3.15 0.99
CA MET A 43 1.40 4.42 0.34
C MET A 43 1.13 4.38 -1.16
N GLU A 44 1.56 3.32 -1.85
CA GLU A 44 1.25 3.13 -3.27
C GLU A 44 -0.26 3.03 -3.52
N ALA A 45 -0.99 2.35 -2.63
CA ALA A 45 -2.46 2.29 -2.73
C ALA A 45 -3.11 3.67 -2.63
N ALA A 46 -2.62 4.54 -1.74
CA ALA A 46 -3.11 5.91 -1.61
C ALA A 46 -2.79 6.75 -2.86
N LEU A 47 -1.56 6.65 -3.39
CA LEU A 47 -1.17 7.35 -4.60
C LEU A 47 -2.02 6.93 -5.81
N MET A 48 -2.28 5.62 -5.96
CA MET A 48 -3.16 5.11 -7.03
C MET A 48 -4.60 5.58 -6.86
N ALA A 49 -5.18 5.48 -5.65
CA ALA A 49 -6.56 5.85 -5.39
C ALA A 49 -6.80 7.36 -5.46
N SER A 50 -5.78 8.17 -5.18
CA SER A 50 -5.83 9.63 -5.33
C SER A 50 -5.52 10.12 -6.75
N ASP A 51 -5.33 9.23 -7.71
CA ASP A 51 -4.97 9.58 -9.09
C ASP A 51 -3.68 10.45 -9.16
N SER A 52 -2.73 10.17 -8.26
CA SER A 52 -1.43 10.84 -8.23
C SER A 52 -0.55 10.31 -9.34
N ALA A 53 -0.07 11.19 -10.20
CA ALA A 53 0.86 10.81 -11.26
C ALA A 53 2.19 10.31 -10.65
N PRO A 54 2.77 9.22 -11.17
CA PRO A 54 4.09 8.77 -10.77
C PRO A 54 5.11 9.90 -10.89
N SER A 55 6.02 9.96 -9.93
CA SER A 55 7.08 10.97 -9.90
C SER A 55 6.62 12.45 -9.80
N LEU A 56 5.36 12.72 -9.45
CA LEU A 56 4.87 14.11 -9.26
C LEU A 56 5.67 14.89 -8.21
N PHE A 57 6.35 14.19 -7.30
CA PHE A 57 7.23 14.78 -6.28
C PHE A 57 8.67 14.99 -6.75
N ARG A 58 8.97 14.63 -7.99
CA ARG A 58 10.30 14.74 -8.54
C ARG A 58 10.49 16.12 -9.15
N GLU A 59 11.55 16.83 -8.71
CA GLU A 59 11.84 18.19 -9.15
C GLU A 59 12.56 18.24 -10.50
N TYR A 60 13.34 17.20 -10.82
CA TYR A 60 14.17 17.18 -12.04
C TYR A 60 13.90 15.94 -12.89
N PHE A 61 13.80 16.18 -14.19
CA PHE A 61 13.70 15.15 -15.23
C PHE A 61 14.75 15.42 -16.32
N GLY A 62 15.42 14.37 -16.80
CA GLY A 62 16.48 14.50 -17.80
C GLY A 62 16.03 15.18 -19.11
N PHE A 63 14.75 15.00 -19.49
CA PHE A 63 14.21 15.62 -20.70
C PHE A 63 14.02 17.14 -20.62
N LEU A 64 14.09 17.75 -19.44
CA LEU A 64 13.98 19.20 -19.28
C LEU A 64 15.10 19.96 -20.03
N ASN A 65 16.27 19.33 -20.20
CA ASN A 65 17.41 19.86 -20.93
C ASN A 65 17.48 19.40 -22.41
N TRP A 66 16.47 18.68 -22.88
CA TRP A 66 16.43 18.25 -24.26
C TRP A 66 15.96 19.39 -25.19
N ASN A 67 16.63 19.58 -26.36
CA ASN A 67 16.32 20.66 -27.30
C ASN A 67 14.86 20.66 -27.83
N GLY A 68 14.19 19.52 -27.79
CA GLY A 68 12.77 19.39 -28.15
C GLY A 68 11.80 19.60 -26.98
N HIS A 69 12.31 19.93 -25.79
CA HIS A 69 11.44 20.19 -24.64
C HIS A 69 10.60 21.42 -24.82
N ARG A 70 9.31 21.31 -24.50
CA ARG A 70 8.36 22.42 -24.52
C ARG A 70 7.86 22.68 -23.10
N ALA A 71 8.36 23.74 -22.49
CA ALA A 71 8.08 24.08 -21.10
C ALA A 71 6.58 24.31 -20.86
N GLU A 72 5.89 24.99 -21.76
CA GLU A 72 4.46 25.28 -21.65
C GLU A 72 3.57 24.02 -21.66
N ILE A 73 3.99 22.97 -22.37
CA ILE A 73 3.29 21.68 -22.36
C ILE A 73 3.51 20.96 -21.03
N TRP A 74 4.78 20.97 -20.58
CA TRP A 74 5.13 20.32 -19.31
C TRP A 74 4.44 20.97 -18.11
N GLU A 75 4.44 22.30 -18.04
CA GLU A 75 3.74 23.05 -16.97
C GLU A 75 2.24 22.75 -16.94
N ARG A 76 1.60 22.67 -18.12
CA ARG A 76 0.19 22.29 -18.24
C ARG A 76 -0.05 20.87 -17.69
N LEU A 77 0.80 19.90 -18.05
CA LEU A 77 0.69 18.53 -17.56
C LEU A 77 0.91 18.44 -16.04
N LEU A 78 1.85 19.18 -15.48
CA LEU A 78 2.06 19.25 -14.03
C LEU A 78 0.85 19.84 -13.31
N LYS A 79 0.27 20.91 -13.85
CA LYS A 79 -0.95 21.53 -13.31
C LYS A 79 -2.11 20.55 -13.31
N GLU A 80 -2.36 19.88 -14.45
CA GLU A 80 -3.41 18.85 -14.57
C GLU A 80 -3.20 17.72 -13.56
N ALA A 81 -1.96 17.19 -13.45
CA ALA A 81 -1.64 16.14 -12.50
C ALA A 81 -1.87 16.58 -11.04
N GLY A 82 -1.53 17.81 -10.70
CA GLY A 82 -1.79 18.41 -9.39
C GLY A 82 -3.29 18.55 -9.07
N GLU A 83 -4.08 18.99 -10.04
CA GLU A 83 -5.54 19.11 -9.92
C GLU A 83 -6.20 17.73 -9.73
N ARG A 84 -5.80 16.73 -10.51
CA ARG A 84 -6.28 15.34 -10.41
C ARG A 84 -5.97 14.74 -9.05
N LYS A 85 -4.72 14.86 -8.58
CA LYS A 85 -4.32 14.43 -7.24
C LYS A 85 -5.17 15.12 -6.17
N SER A 86 -5.33 16.44 -6.24
CA SER A 86 -6.10 17.21 -5.24
C SER A 86 -7.57 16.78 -5.18
N ALA A 87 -8.16 16.48 -6.32
CA ALA A 87 -9.52 15.96 -6.42
C ALA A 87 -9.63 14.53 -5.88
N GLY A 88 -8.66 13.67 -6.19
CA GLY A 88 -8.61 12.29 -5.73
C GLY A 88 -8.39 12.15 -4.24
N MET A 89 -7.53 12.98 -3.65
CA MET A 89 -7.26 12.98 -2.20
C MET A 89 -8.53 13.24 -1.36
N LYS A 90 -9.48 14.03 -1.87
CA LYS A 90 -10.77 14.30 -1.19
C LYS A 90 -11.69 13.08 -1.16
N LYS A 91 -11.46 12.09 -2.00
CA LYS A 91 -12.28 10.88 -2.17
C LYS A 91 -11.53 9.62 -1.74
N LEU A 92 -10.38 9.77 -1.10
CA LEU A 92 -9.53 8.65 -0.73
C LEU A 92 -10.28 7.71 0.22
N PRO A 93 -10.43 6.41 -0.11
CA PRO A 93 -11.04 5.45 0.81
C PRO A 93 -10.11 5.21 2.02
N PRO A 94 -10.62 4.66 3.13
CA PRO A 94 -9.80 4.35 4.28
C PRO A 94 -8.67 3.37 3.93
N ILE A 95 -7.44 3.71 4.30
CA ILE A 95 -6.25 2.87 4.11
C ILE A 95 -5.55 2.70 5.45
N VAL A 96 -5.27 1.45 5.82
CA VAL A 96 -4.71 1.09 7.12
C VAL A 96 -3.55 0.13 6.93
N GLY A 97 -2.44 0.39 7.63
CA GLY A 97 -1.32 -0.54 7.75
C GLY A 97 -1.10 -0.94 9.21
N TYR A 98 -0.94 -2.23 9.44
CA TYR A 98 -0.59 -2.78 10.75
C TYR A 98 0.75 -3.50 10.68
N ASP A 99 1.48 -3.50 11.76
CA ASP A 99 2.67 -4.33 11.94
C ASP A 99 2.86 -4.69 13.40
N SER A 100 3.43 -5.84 13.69
CA SER A 100 3.81 -6.25 15.04
C SER A 100 5.07 -5.53 15.52
N ASP A 101 5.98 -5.15 14.59
CA ASP A 101 7.20 -4.38 14.91
C ASP A 101 6.92 -2.87 14.93
N SER A 102 7.07 -2.28 16.11
CA SER A 102 6.94 -0.84 16.32
C SER A 102 7.92 0.01 15.50
N ARG A 103 9.08 -0.56 15.10
CA ARG A 103 10.06 0.14 14.26
C ARG A 103 9.55 0.26 12.83
N GLY A 104 8.94 -0.81 12.29
CA GLY A 104 8.28 -0.77 11.00
C GLY A 104 7.22 0.32 10.94
N VAL A 105 6.33 0.36 11.94
CA VAL A 105 5.28 1.38 12.06
C VAL A 105 5.86 2.80 12.12
N LYS A 106 6.91 3.03 12.94
CA LYS A 106 7.55 4.35 13.02
C LYS A 106 8.15 4.78 11.67
N ASN A 107 8.82 3.86 10.97
CA ASN A 107 9.38 4.12 9.66
C ASN A 107 8.29 4.43 8.61
N ALA A 108 7.18 3.71 8.65
CA ALA A 108 6.02 3.97 7.80
C ALA A 108 5.44 5.37 8.04
N VAL A 109 5.28 5.78 9.30
CA VAL A 109 4.79 7.13 9.65
C VAL A 109 5.74 8.23 9.16
N VAL A 110 7.05 8.06 9.32
CA VAL A 110 8.05 9.02 8.79
C VAL A 110 7.98 9.11 7.26
N SER A 111 7.77 7.97 6.60
CA SER A 111 7.65 7.93 5.14
C SER A 111 6.41 8.66 4.61
N LEU A 112 5.29 8.66 5.36
CA LEU A 112 4.08 9.44 5.02
C LEU A 112 4.34 10.94 4.88
N GLU A 113 5.17 11.49 5.74
CA GLU A 113 5.50 12.93 5.70
C GLU A 113 6.24 13.28 4.41
N ARG A 114 7.17 12.43 4.00
CA ARG A 114 7.98 12.63 2.79
C ARG A 114 7.15 12.61 1.49
N VAL A 115 6.08 11.82 1.46
CA VAL A 115 5.21 11.70 0.27
C VAL A 115 3.92 12.52 0.37
N GLY A 116 3.77 13.34 1.42
CA GLY A 116 2.62 14.22 1.61
C GLY A 116 1.29 13.48 1.88
N LEU A 117 1.36 12.28 2.48
CA LEU A 117 0.20 11.45 2.80
C LEU A 117 -0.15 11.42 4.30
N LYS A 118 0.47 12.31 5.10
CA LYS A 118 0.18 12.42 6.52
C LYS A 118 -1.31 12.72 6.76
N GLY A 119 -1.94 11.96 7.64
CA GLY A 119 -3.36 12.08 7.95
C GLY A 119 -4.31 11.31 7.01
N PHE A 120 -3.82 10.75 5.90
CA PHE A 120 -4.63 9.98 4.95
C PHE A 120 -4.52 8.47 5.13
N ILE A 121 -3.42 7.98 5.71
CA ILE A 121 -3.19 6.58 6.00
C ILE A 121 -3.02 6.42 7.51
N HIS A 122 -3.68 5.41 8.08
CA HIS A 122 -3.52 5.06 9.49
C HIS A 122 -2.52 3.92 9.62
N PHE A 123 -1.44 4.14 10.38
CA PHE A 123 -0.51 3.09 10.77
C PHE A 123 -0.59 2.84 12.27
N GLU A 124 -0.66 1.57 12.67
CA GLU A 124 -0.77 1.16 14.07
C GLU A 124 0.01 -0.13 14.32
N ARG A 125 0.65 -0.22 15.51
CA ARG A 125 1.21 -1.48 15.96
C ARG A 125 0.08 -2.44 16.32
N ARG A 126 -0.03 -3.55 15.59
CA ARG A 126 -1.04 -4.58 15.82
C ARG A 126 -0.57 -5.93 15.33
N GLU A 127 -0.79 -6.95 16.16
CA GLU A 127 -0.55 -8.33 15.76
C GLU A 127 -1.60 -8.79 14.71
N PHE A 128 -1.15 -9.55 13.71
CA PHE A 128 -2.06 -10.08 12.70
C PHE A 128 -3.22 -10.88 13.30
N ALA A 129 -2.95 -11.64 14.37
CA ALA A 129 -3.97 -12.45 15.05
C ALA A 129 -5.18 -11.64 15.57
N SER A 130 -5.02 -10.33 15.78
CA SER A 130 -6.10 -9.42 16.19
C SER A 130 -6.63 -8.53 15.07
N CYS A 131 -6.18 -8.75 13.83
CA CYS A 131 -6.61 -7.96 12.68
C CYS A 131 -8.07 -8.26 12.32
N VAL A 132 -8.87 -7.21 12.22
CA VAL A 132 -10.28 -7.21 11.80
C VAL A 132 -10.53 -6.00 10.91
N PRO A 133 -11.61 -5.95 10.11
CA PRO A 133 -11.97 -4.75 9.37
C PRO A 133 -12.03 -3.52 10.27
N HIS A 134 -11.37 -2.43 9.80
CA HIS A 134 -11.39 -1.18 10.54
C HIS A 134 -12.83 -0.61 10.60
N PRO A 135 -13.26 0.04 11.71
CA PRO A 135 -14.64 0.56 11.85
C PRO A 135 -15.12 1.44 10.69
N LYS A 136 -14.22 2.20 10.06
CA LYS A 136 -14.53 3.04 8.89
C LYS A 136 -14.73 2.25 7.57
N MET A 137 -14.56 0.91 7.59
CA MET A 137 -14.61 0.03 6.42
C MET A 137 -15.76 -1.00 6.51
N LYS A 138 -16.77 -0.75 7.36
CA LYS A 138 -17.82 -1.74 7.63
C LYS A 138 -18.82 -1.90 6.49
N ASP A 139 -19.09 -0.82 5.76
CA ASP A 139 -20.21 -0.78 4.82
C ASP A 139 -19.82 -1.26 3.40
N VAL A 140 -18.54 -1.17 3.03
CA VAL A 140 -18.05 -1.57 1.72
C VAL A 140 -16.87 -2.53 1.86
N PRO A 141 -17.00 -3.78 1.36
CA PRO A 141 -15.90 -4.73 1.35
C PRO A 141 -14.67 -4.18 0.62
N GLY A 142 -13.52 -4.32 1.24
CA GLY A 142 -12.25 -3.78 0.76
C GLY A 142 -11.29 -4.85 0.24
N LEU A 143 -10.01 -4.51 0.26
CA LEU A 143 -8.89 -5.38 -0.06
C LEU A 143 -8.00 -5.57 1.17
N VAL A 144 -7.71 -6.83 1.51
CA VAL A 144 -6.58 -7.19 2.38
C VAL A 144 -5.41 -7.57 1.48
N VAL A 145 -4.30 -6.86 1.60
CA VAL A 145 -3.07 -7.18 0.87
C VAL A 145 -1.97 -7.50 1.87
N LEU A 146 -1.24 -8.59 1.65
CA LEU A 146 -0.22 -9.07 2.56
C LEU A 146 1.08 -9.37 1.79
N ASN A 147 2.18 -8.94 2.38
CA ASN A 147 3.52 -9.40 2.04
C ASN A 147 4.15 -10.06 3.29
N PRO A 148 3.70 -11.28 3.65
CA PRO A 148 4.23 -11.96 4.84
C PRO A 148 5.67 -12.40 4.61
N PRO A 149 6.44 -12.66 5.69
CA PRO A 149 7.75 -13.26 5.55
C PRO A 149 7.64 -14.61 4.81
N TYR A 150 8.53 -14.80 3.86
CA TYR A 150 8.69 -16.06 3.13
C TYR A 150 10.11 -16.55 3.37
N GLY A 151 10.23 -17.74 4.00
CA GLY A 151 11.51 -18.33 4.31
C GLY A 151 12.26 -18.78 3.06
N GLU A 152 13.52 -18.41 2.95
CA GLU A 152 14.41 -18.89 1.88
C GLU A 152 15.04 -20.24 2.24
N ARG A 153 14.95 -20.67 3.51
CA ARG A 153 15.55 -21.90 4.04
C ARG A 153 14.49 -22.91 4.47
N LEU A 154 14.78 -24.20 4.27
CA LEU A 154 13.86 -25.32 4.62
C LEU A 154 13.38 -25.33 6.08
N GLY A 155 14.19 -24.82 7.04
CA GLY A 155 13.81 -24.70 8.46
C GLY A 155 12.77 -23.59 8.67
N GLU A 156 12.93 -22.46 8.02
CA GLU A 156 12.04 -21.29 8.12
C GLU A 156 10.63 -21.61 7.56
N LEU A 157 10.53 -22.44 6.53
CA LEU A 157 9.23 -22.88 5.96
C LEU A 157 8.35 -23.62 6.98
N ARG A 158 8.93 -24.42 7.86
CA ARG A 158 8.19 -25.13 8.92
C ARG A 158 7.67 -24.18 9.99
N GLU A 159 8.44 -23.15 10.31
CA GLU A 159 8.08 -22.11 11.29
C GLU A 159 6.99 -21.18 10.75
N LEU A 160 6.91 -20.99 9.42
CA LEU A 160 5.90 -20.15 8.78
C LEU A 160 4.53 -20.83 8.62
N ARG A 161 4.44 -22.16 8.67
CA ARG A 161 3.16 -22.89 8.54
C ARG A 161 2.07 -22.39 9.49
N PRO A 162 2.33 -22.18 10.79
CA PRO A 162 1.33 -21.63 11.72
C PRO A 162 0.86 -20.24 11.33
N LEU A 163 1.77 -19.39 10.81
CA LEU A 163 1.44 -18.05 10.32
C LEU A 163 0.47 -18.11 9.15
N TYR A 164 0.77 -18.91 8.11
CA TYR A 164 -0.08 -19.03 6.93
C TYR A 164 -1.44 -19.67 7.26
N ALA A 165 -1.48 -20.66 8.16
CA ALA A 165 -2.72 -21.22 8.65
C ALA A 165 -3.58 -20.18 9.39
N ASN A 166 -2.94 -19.33 10.21
CA ASN A 166 -3.60 -18.21 10.89
C ASN A 166 -4.14 -17.18 9.88
N ILE A 167 -3.35 -16.83 8.85
CA ILE A 167 -3.80 -15.94 7.77
C ILE A 167 -5.08 -16.48 7.14
N GLY A 168 -5.10 -17.74 6.71
CA GLY A 168 -6.28 -18.35 6.09
C GLY A 168 -7.50 -18.35 7.01
N ARG A 169 -7.33 -18.67 8.28
CA ARG A 169 -8.39 -18.66 9.28
C ARG A 169 -8.96 -17.26 9.47
N ARG A 170 -8.12 -16.26 9.74
CA ARG A 170 -8.54 -14.86 9.98
C ARG A 170 -9.28 -14.28 8.79
N LEU A 171 -8.80 -14.52 7.57
CA LEU A 171 -9.48 -14.08 6.36
C LEU A 171 -10.88 -14.66 6.24
N LYS A 172 -11.06 -15.97 6.53
CA LYS A 172 -12.36 -16.63 6.49
C LYS A 172 -13.32 -16.13 7.57
N GLU A 173 -12.83 -15.88 8.78
CA GLU A 173 -13.64 -15.49 9.93
C GLU A 173 -14.07 -14.02 9.90
N HIS A 174 -13.18 -13.11 9.49
CA HIS A 174 -13.39 -11.68 9.67
C HIS A 174 -13.49 -10.86 8.37
N PHE A 175 -13.07 -11.40 7.24
CA PHE A 175 -13.01 -10.67 5.98
C PHE A 175 -13.90 -11.29 4.88
N ARG A 176 -15.06 -11.80 5.27
CA ARG A 176 -16.04 -12.34 4.30
C ARG A 176 -16.47 -11.24 3.32
N GLY A 177 -16.47 -11.57 2.03
CA GLY A 177 -16.80 -10.62 0.96
C GLY A 177 -15.67 -9.70 0.55
N TRP A 178 -14.55 -9.66 1.30
CA TRP A 178 -13.37 -8.90 0.94
C TRP A 178 -12.53 -9.65 -0.10
N ARG A 179 -11.80 -8.88 -0.90
CA ARG A 179 -10.68 -9.43 -1.68
C ARG A 179 -9.48 -9.63 -0.78
N ALA A 180 -8.71 -10.69 -1.02
CA ALA A 180 -7.44 -10.92 -0.35
C ALA A 180 -6.36 -11.21 -1.39
N SER A 181 -5.20 -10.59 -1.25
CA SER A 181 -4.02 -10.83 -2.07
C SER A 181 -2.82 -11.10 -1.18
N LEU A 182 -2.16 -12.21 -1.44
CA LEU A 182 -0.98 -12.66 -0.72
C LEU A 182 0.20 -12.70 -1.68
N PHE A 183 1.21 -11.88 -1.43
CA PHE A 183 2.48 -11.94 -2.16
C PHE A 183 3.44 -12.83 -1.39
N THR A 184 3.87 -13.93 -2.00
CA THR A 184 4.73 -14.93 -1.35
C THR A 184 5.66 -15.59 -2.36
N GLY A 185 6.88 -15.94 -1.92
CA GLY A 185 7.81 -16.78 -2.65
C GLY A 185 7.55 -18.28 -2.47
N ASN A 186 6.62 -18.68 -1.60
CA ASN A 186 6.21 -20.08 -1.41
C ASN A 186 5.11 -20.42 -2.41
N VAL A 187 5.38 -21.38 -3.27
CA VAL A 187 4.45 -21.92 -4.27
C VAL A 187 3.93 -23.27 -3.80
#